data_2be4ca338809affdc1b6225d1e07f131
#
_entry.id   2be4ca338809affdc1b6225d1e07f131
#
_cell.length_a   1.000
_cell.length_b   1.000
_cell.length_c   1.000
_cell.angle_alpha   90.00
_cell.angle_beta   90.00
_cell.angle_gamma   90.00
#
_symmetry.space_group_name_H-M   'P 1'
#
loop_
_entity.id
_entity.type
_entity.pdbx_description
1 polymer ?
#
loop_
_entity_poly.entity_id
_entity_poly.type
_entity_poly.pdbx_seq_one_letter_code
_entity_poly.pdbx_strand_id
1 'polypeptide(L)'
;MRLNWFSPLPPAKSGIADYTRQLLHSLTMAADIALWTDQEHWDPALEAYAEVHTYRLQEMPWPEVNRATMSIFHIGNNQRFHGAIWQVSQRHAGLIVLHDLALQQLFAGLFREQWHDRMGYLELMERFYGETGRQDGEDFWAGRLTIEYMAEQYRLTQYAMDPALGVLVHSQRSYDELRHDCPCPLSYAPLPYAIAPPGSRRAEGNGEPNPSGPPYQLIIFGHISENRRLTSVFRALAAFPEQERFRLHVYGELWDHQRLRREVEDLALQDVVTLHGFVPNATLEAALASAHLAINLRFPTMGEASVSQLQIWNHALPSLVTKVGWYASLPTEMVAFVRPEQEIMDIQAHLRAFLSEPWRYAHMGEDGLRYVQTHHTPGAYVQALIDAVKDAEAFRPSAIAHDMARKVGQEMRRWTNRPAGDVASDLWARVGGFRHDHAGGHPSLGGLNYRHLEILKGLREKLSEQVQEMQRQLSKGLQAIQRAAWDECYPPAHVQAGRGNTHSLIHHRRYLTCARPYPA
;
A
#
# COMPACT_ATOMS: atom_id res chain seq x y z
N MET A 1 7.00 -4.84 -24.93
CA MET A 1 6.00 -4.20 -24.05
C MET A 1 6.65 -2.96 -23.44
N ARG A 2 5.99 -1.80 -23.51
CA ARG A 2 6.46 -0.56 -22.84
C ARG A 2 5.66 -0.33 -21.58
N LEU A 3 6.34 -0.05 -20.46
CA LEU A 3 5.74 0.15 -19.13
C LEU A 3 6.16 1.50 -18.56
N ASN A 4 5.20 2.27 -18.09
CA ASN A 4 5.49 3.43 -17.26
C ASN A 4 5.67 2.99 -15.81
N TRP A 5 6.69 3.49 -15.13
CA TRP A 5 7.05 3.15 -13.77
C TRP A 5 7.01 4.41 -12.90
N PHE A 6 5.88 4.64 -12.23
CA PHE A 6 5.70 5.76 -11.31
C PHE A 6 6.18 5.39 -9.92
N SER A 7 7.32 5.91 -9.51
CA SER A 7 7.98 5.57 -8.25
C SER A 7 8.84 6.73 -7.75
N PRO A 8 9.03 6.87 -6.43
CA PRO A 8 10.14 7.67 -5.95
C PRO A 8 11.46 7.07 -6.46
N LEU A 9 12.40 7.94 -6.81
CA LEU A 9 13.71 7.56 -7.34
C LEU A 9 14.84 7.99 -6.37
N PRO A 10 15.97 7.28 -6.30
CA PRO A 10 17.15 7.77 -5.59
C PRO A 10 17.56 9.18 -6.10
N PRO A 11 18.00 10.11 -5.23
CA PRO A 11 18.42 9.92 -3.83
C PRO A 11 17.30 10.11 -2.79
N ALA A 12 16.01 9.97 -3.17
CA ALA A 12 14.93 10.01 -2.19
C ALA A 12 15.17 8.97 -1.08
N LYS A 13 15.05 9.38 0.17
CA LYS A 13 15.23 8.51 1.35
C LYS A 13 13.99 7.62 1.55
N SER A 14 13.76 6.73 0.61
CA SER A 14 12.63 5.80 0.57
C SER A 14 13.13 4.41 0.19
N GLY A 15 12.70 3.40 0.95
CA GLY A 15 12.98 1.99 0.61
C GLY A 15 12.43 1.59 -0.77
N ILE A 16 11.39 2.29 -1.26
CA ILE A 16 10.80 2.07 -2.58
C ILE A 16 11.68 2.67 -3.69
N ALA A 17 12.41 3.75 -3.41
CA ALA A 17 13.42 4.28 -4.33
C ALA A 17 14.57 3.28 -4.52
N ASP A 18 15.07 2.69 -3.41
CA ASP A 18 16.08 1.64 -3.46
C ASP A 18 15.58 0.36 -4.13
N TYR A 19 14.34 -0.03 -3.89
CA TYR A 19 13.67 -1.13 -4.57
C TYR A 19 13.63 -0.90 -6.09
N THR A 20 13.25 0.29 -6.57
CA THR A 20 13.26 0.62 -7.99
C THR A 20 14.66 0.46 -8.59
N ARG A 21 15.69 1.03 -7.94
CA ARG A 21 17.09 0.90 -8.38
C ARG A 21 17.54 -0.56 -8.48
N GLN A 22 17.21 -1.39 -7.49
CA GLN A 22 17.62 -2.80 -7.47
C GLN A 22 16.95 -3.64 -8.56
N LEU A 23 15.72 -3.29 -8.94
CA LEU A 23 14.97 -4.02 -9.96
C LEU A 23 15.27 -3.61 -11.38
N LEU A 24 15.76 -2.38 -11.58
CA LEU A 24 15.76 -1.74 -12.89
C LEU A 24 16.48 -2.56 -13.96
N HIS A 25 17.63 -3.14 -13.63
CA HIS A 25 18.35 -4.03 -14.55
C HIS A 25 17.51 -5.23 -14.99
N SER A 26 16.85 -5.92 -14.07
CA SER A 26 16.01 -7.08 -14.39
C SER A 26 14.73 -6.69 -15.13
N LEU A 27 14.17 -5.52 -14.84
CA LEU A 27 12.99 -4.98 -15.52
C LEU A 27 13.29 -4.67 -16.99
N THR A 28 14.43 -4.01 -17.28
CA THR A 28 14.80 -3.62 -18.64
C THR A 28 15.16 -4.80 -19.53
N MET A 29 15.52 -5.95 -18.96
CA MET A 29 15.67 -7.20 -19.70
C MET A 29 14.31 -7.79 -20.14
N ALA A 30 13.20 -7.44 -19.45
CA ALA A 30 11.87 -8.00 -19.71
C ALA A 30 10.94 -7.03 -20.48
N ALA A 31 11.14 -5.72 -20.34
CA ALA A 31 10.28 -4.70 -20.91
C ALA A 31 11.04 -3.38 -21.19
N ASP A 32 10.49 -2.55 -22.07
CA ASP A 32 10.92 -1.16 -22.25
C ASP A 32 10.32 -0.31 -21.13
N ILE A 33 11.17 0.27 -20.28
CA ILE A 33 10.76 0.97 -19.06
C ILE A 33 10.94 2.48 -19.24
N ALA A 34 9.89 3.25 -18.91
CA ALA A 34 9.94 4.69 -18.74
C ALA A 34 9.71 5.03 -17.27
N LEU A 35 10.69 5.60 -16.60
CA LEU A 35 10.60 6.04 -15.20
C LEU A 35 9.90 7.39 -15.13
N TRP A 36 8.96 7.55 -14.20
CA TRP A 36 8.19 8.77 -14.00
C TRP A 36 8.32 9.25 -12.57
N THR A 37 8.74 10.50 -12.38
CA THR A 37 8.92 11.11 -11.06
C THR A 37 8.49 12.58 -11.03
N ASP A 38 8.02 13.05 -9.88
CA ASP A 38 7.75 14.45 -9.58
C ASP A 38 8.93 15.17 -8.91
N GLN A 39 10.06 14.45 -8.73
CA GLN A 39 11.29 14.98 -8.14
C GLN A 39 12.03 15.90 -9.13
N GLU A 40 12.71 16.91 -8.59
CA GLU A 40 13.60 17.77 -9.38
C GLU A 40 14.95 17.12 -9.65
N HIS A 41 15.38 16.18 -8.80
CA HIS A 41 16.68 15.51 -8.89
C HIS A 41 16.54 14.00 -8.64
N TRP A 42 17.26 13.23 -9.45
CA TRP A 42 17.39 11.77 -9.33
C TRP A 42 18.83 11.35 -9.55
N ASP A 43 19.15 10.08 -9.27
CA ASP A 43 20.45 9.50 -9.56
C ASP A 43 20.62 9.33 -11.09
N PRO A 44 21.59 10.04 -11.72
CA PRO A 44 21.81 9.94 -13.17
C PRO A 44 22.17 8.53 -13.66
N ALA A 45 22.65 7.65 -12.77
CA ALA A 45 22.95 6.27 -13.13
C ALA A 45 21.73 5.48 -13.60
N LEU A 46 20.51 5.92 -13.27
CA LEU A 46 19.26 5.31 -13.72
C LEU A 46 19.06 5.46 -15.23
N GLU A 47 19.55 6.56 -15.82
CA GLU A 47 19.41 6.86 -17.25
C GLU A 47 20.19 5.89 -18.14
N ALA A 48 21.16 5.15 -17.58
CA ALA A 48 21.82 4.05 -18.27
C ALA A 48 20.89 2.86 -18.57
N TYR A 49 19.77 2.77 -17.87
CA TYR A 49 18.81 1.67 -17.95
C TYR A 49 17.47 2.06 -18.57
N ALA A 50 16.95 3.27 -18.29
CA ALA A 50 15.62 3.68 -18.68
C ALA A 50 15.53 5.20 -18.88
N GLU A 51 14.63 5.65 -19.75
CA GLU A 51 14.29 7.07 -19.88
C GLU A 51 13.65 7.55 -18.57
N VAL A 52 14.08 8.73 -18.08
CA VAL A 52 13.48 9.37 -16.90
C VAL A 52 12.67 10.58 -17.34
N HIS A 53 11.38 10.56 -17.00
CA HIS A 53 10.43 11.63 -17.27
C HIS A 53 10.03 12.31 -15.97
N THR A 54 10.04 13.63 -15.96
CA THR A 54 9.47 14.42 -14.87
C THR A 54 8.04 14.80 -15.18
N TYR A 55 7.21 14.94 -14.14
CA TYR A 55 5.85 15.42 -14.30
C TYR A 55 5.45 16.40 -13.20
N ARG A 56 4.46 17.23 -13.51
CA ARG A 56 3.69 18.01 -12.55
C ARG A 56 2.23 17.64 -12.70
N LEU A 57 1.52 17.51 -11.60
CA LEU A 57 0.11 17.04 -11.60
C LEU A 57 -0.81 17.89 -12.48
N GLN A 58 -0.53 19.18 -12.60
CA GLN A 58 -1.31 20.15 -13.40
C GLN A 58 -0.96 20.07 -14.89
N GLU A 59 0.25 19.62 -15.23
CA GLU A 59 0.83 19.65 -16.58
C GLU A 59 1.31 18.24 -17.00
N MET A 60 0.47 17.23 -16.77
CA MET A 60 0.80 15.85 -17.13
C MET A 60 0.93 15.69 -18.65
N PRO A 61 2.06 15.14 -19.14
CA PRO A 61 2.25 14.85 -20.57
C PRO A 61 1.50 13.57 -20.97
N TRP A 62 0.16 13.62 -20.97
CA TRP A 62 -0.69 12.47 -21.26
C TRP A 62 -0.39 11.75 -22.58
N PRO A 63 -0.01 12.45 -23.68
CA PRO A 63 0.37 11.76 -24.92
C PRO A 63 1.55 10.80 -24.73
N GLU A 64 2.54 11.16 -23.92
CA GLU A 64 3.70 10.32 -23.60
C GLU A 64 3.32 9.18 -22.67
N VAL A 65 2.54 9.47 -21.62
CA VAL A 65 2.02 8.45 -20.67
C VAL A 65 1.22 7.39 -21.41
N ASN A 66 0.39 7.79 -22.37
CA ASN A 66 -0.49 6.88 -23.13
C ASN A 66 0.24 6.02 -24.18
N ARG A 67 1.55 6.21 -24.38
CA ARG A 67 2.35 5.35 -25.27
C ARG A 67 2.66 3.98 -24.65
N ALA A 68 2.60 3.88 -23.34
CA ALA A 68 2.89 2.63 -22.65
C ALA A 68 1.68 1.66 -22.71
N THR A 69 1.98 0.37 -22.71
CA THR A 69 0.99 -0.70 -22.56
C THR A 69 0.29 -0.60 -21.21
N MET A 70 1.06 -0.34 -20.13
CA MET A 70 0.56 -0.21 -18.78
C MET A 70 1.37 0.82 -17.99
N SER A 71 0.67 1.59 -17.14
CA SER A 71 1.28 2.39 -16.09
C SER A 71 1.25 1.62 -14.78
N ILE A 72 2.39 1.57 -14.09
CA ILE A 72 2.58 0.91 -12.80
C ILE A 72 2.80 1.99 -11.75
N PHE A 73 1.96 1.98 -10.70
CA PHE A 73 1.97 2.98 -9.65
C PHE A 73 2.39 2.38 -8.32
N HIS A 74 3.53 2.81 -7.79
CA HIS A 74 4.04 2.36 -6.50
C HIS A 74 3.43 3.19 -5.38
N ILE A 75 2.57 2.56 -4.57
CA ILE A 75 1.84 3.22 -3.49
C ILE A 75 2.31 2.69 -2.14
N GLY A 76 2.78 3.61 -1.31
CA GLY A 76 3.12 3.40 0.10
C GLY A 76 2.45 4.46 0.97
N ASN A 77 2.59 4.36 2.28
CA ASN A 77 1.85 5.19 3.23
C ASN A 77 2.42 6.61 3.46
N ASN A 78 3.53 6.97 2.81
CA ASN A 78 4.14 8.28 2.96
C ASN A 78 3.64 9.25 1.88
N GLN A 79 2.88 10.28 2.29
CA GLN A 79 2.30 11.30 1.38
C GLN A 79 3.36 12.00 0.53
N ARG A 80 4.52 12.34 1.11
CA ARG A 80 5.59 13.07 0.43
C ARG A 80 6.12 12.33 -0.81
N PHE A 81 6.16 10.99 -0.78
CA PHE A 81 6.70 10.18 -1.86
C PHE A 81 5.63 9.59 -2.77
N HIS A 82 4.41 9.40 -2.28
CA HIS A 82 3.38 8.64 -2.99
C HIS A 82 2.11 9.46 -3.29
N GLY A 83 1.98 10.65 -2.73
CA GLY A 83 0.78 11.47 -2.89
C GLY A 83 0.54 11.88 -4.34
N ALA A 84 1.57 12.34 -5.06
CA ALA A 84 1.48 12.69 -6.48
C ALA A 84 1.23 11.44 -7.35
N ILE A 85 1.92 10.34 -7.08
CA ILE A 85 1.77 9.07 -7.81
C ILE A 85 0.33 8.57 -7.69
N TRP A 86 -0.24 8.56 -6.50
CA TRP A 86 -1.64 8.18 -6.29
C TRP A 86 -2.60 9.11 -7.03
N GLN A 87 -2.37 10.44 -7.01
CA GLN A 87 -3.22 11.39 -7.73
C GLN A 87 -3.17 11.18 -9.26
N VAL A 88 -2.03 10.75 -9.82
CA VAL A 88 -1.94 10.34 -11.24
C VAL A 88 -2.77 9.09 -11.48
N SER A 89 -2.69 8.07 -10.60
CA SER A 89 -3.45 6.83 -10.75
C SER A 89 -4.96 7.04 -10.74
N GLN A 90 -5.46 8.09 -10.05
CA GLN A 90 -6.88 8.47 -10.04
C GLN A 90 -7.37 9.00 -11.40
N ARG A 91 -6.47 9.49 -12.24
CA ARG A 91 -6.77 10.05 -13.57
C ARG A 91 -6.42 9.11 -14.70
N HIS A 92 -5.54 8.16 -14.45
CA HIS A 92 -5.03 7.21 -15.44
C HIS A 92 -4.92 5.83 -14.80
N ALA A 93 -5.90 4.98 -15.06
CA ALA A 93 -5.98 3.64 -14.49
C ALA A 93 -4.79 2.76 -14.92
N GLY A 94 -4.24 2.01 -13.99
CA GLY A 94 -3.10 1.13 -14.21
C GLY A 94 -2.95 0.03 -13.14
N LEU A 95 -1.81 -0.63 -13.13
CA LEU A 95 -1.45 -1.60 -12.09
C LEU A 95 -0.94 -0.85 -10.86
N ILE A 96 -1.52 -1.10 -9.71
CA ILE A 96 -1.04 -0.57 -8.42
C ILE A 96 -0.16 -1.62 -7.75
N VAL A 97 1.09 -1.27 -7.45
CA VAL A 97 1.97 -2.04 -6.56
C VAL A 97 1.83 -1.45 -5.17
N LEU A 98 1.21 -2.22 -4.28
CA LEU A 98 0.86 -1.77 -2.93
C LEU A 98 1.93 -2.23 -1.94
N HIS A 99 2.70 -1.28 -1.42
CA HIS A 99 3.79 -1.55 -0.48
C HIS A 99 3.34 -1.61 0.97
N ASP A 100 2.31 -0.83 1.33
CA ASP A 100 1.68 -0.79 2.65
C ASP A 100 0.18 -1.04 2.51
N LEU A 101 -0.44 -1.74 3.48
CA LEU A 101 -1.89 -1.89 3.54
C LEU A 101 -2.56 -0.72 4.27
N ALA A 102 -1.93 -0.22 5.34
CA ALA A 102 -2.45 0.91 6.07
C ALA A 102 -1.93 2.22 5.44
N LEU A 103 -2.82 2.91 4.72
CA LEU A 103 -2.50 4.12 3.96
C LEU A 103 -3.02 5.40 4.61
N GLN A 104 -3.40 5.32 5.88
CA GLN A 104 -3.97 6.45 6.61
C GLN A 104 -3.03 7.67 6.64
N GLN A 105 -1.70 7.44 6.78
CA GLN A 105 -0.71 8.52 6.77
C GLN A 105 -0.62 9.21 5.40
N LEU A 106 -0.73 8.45 4.30
CA LEU A 106 -0.79 9.00 2.95
C LEU A 106 -1.98 9.96 2.81
N PHE A 107 -3.18 9.50 3.16
CA PHE A 107 -4.40 10.29 2.96
C PHE A 107 -4.55 11.41 3.99
N ALA A 108 -4.22 11.18 5.25
CA ALA A 108 -4.18 12.23 6.26
C ALA A 108 -3.22 13.37 5.85
N GLY A 109 -2.05 13.03 5.31
CA GLY A 109 -1.11 14.02 4.77
C GLY A 109 -1.68 14.78 3.57
N LEU A 110 -2.32 14.09 2.61
CA LEU A 110 -2.97 14.74 1.47
C LEU A 110 -4.06 15.73 1.91
N PHE A 111 -4.98 15.31 2.77
CA PHE A 111 -6.09 16.14 3.21
C PHE A 111 -5.66 17.27 4.16
N ARG A 112 -4.72 17.00 5.07
CA ARG A 112 -4.32 17.94 6.12
C ARG A 112 -3.25 18.93 5.67
N GLU A 113 -2.22 18.44 4.95
CA GLU A 113 -1.03 19.23 4.62
C GLU A 113 -1.08 19.81 3.20
N GLN A 114 -1.64 19.07 2.24
CA GLN A 114 -1.65 19.51 0.84
C GLN A 114 -2.95 20.20 0.42
N TRP A 115 -4.10 19.62 0.75
CA TRP A 115 -5.40 20.15 0.31
C TRP A 115 -6.07 21.05 1.34
N HIS A 116 -5.69 20.95 2.60
CA HIS A 116 -6.32 21.63 3.73
C HIS A 116 -7.83 21.41 3.80
N ASP A 117 -8.28 20.21 3.42
CA ASP A 117 -9.68 19.83 3.27
C ASP A 117 -10.13 18.88 4.37
N ARG A 118 -10.53 19.46 5.51
CA ARG A 118 -11.08 18.70 6.63
C ARG A 118 -12.37 17.99 6.26
N MET A 119 -13.27 18.69 5.54
CA MET A 119 -14.59 18.13 5.24
C MET A 119 -14.49 16.94 4.29
N GLY A 120 -13.68 17.04 3.24
CA GLY A 120 -13.41 15.93 2.34
C GLY A 120 -12.82 14.72 3.07
N TYR A 121 -11.94 14.92 4.08
CA TYR A 121 -11.44 13.81 4.89
C TYR A 121 -12.56 13.14 5.70
N LEU A 122 -13.44 13.92 6.34
CA LEU A 122 -14.55 13.38 7.13
C LEU A 122 -15.57 12.63 6.26
N GLU A 123 -15.87 13.16 5.07
CA GLU A 123 -16.72 12.49 4.08
C GLU A 123 -16.09 11.16 3.59
N LEU A 124 -14.77 11.14 3.39
CA LEU A 124 -14.03 9.93 3.05
C LEU A 124 -14.16 8.88 4.16
N MET A 125 -13.94 9.28 5.42
CA MET A 125 -14.04 8.41 6.58
C MET A 125 -15.47 7.86 6.77
N GLU A 126 -16.48 8.72 6.60
CA GLU A 126 -17.88 8.32 6.65
C GLU A 126 -18.24 7.33 5.52
N ARG A 127 -17.77 7.60 4.31
CA ARG A 127 -18.03 6.75 3.13
C ARG A 127 -17.53 5.32 3.32
N PHE A 128 -16.34 5.14 3.90
CA PHE A 128 -15.71 3.81 4.02
C PHE A 128 -15.99 3.12 5.36
N TYR A 129 -16.25 3.90 6.41
CA TYR A 129 -16.32 3.37 7.79
C TYR A 129 -17.56 3.83 8.55
N GLY A 130 -18.48 4.53 7.89
CA GLY A 130 -19.71 5.01 8.51
C GLY A 130 -19.50 6.11 9.55
N GLU A 131 -20.52 6.33 10.39
CA GLU A 131 -20.53 7.39 11.40
C GLU A 131 -19.38 7.28 12.40
N THR A 132 -18.99 6.06 12.79
CA THR A 132 -17.85 5.83 13.71
C THR A 132 -16.55 6.33 13.09
N GLY A 133 -16.31 6.02 11.80
CA GLY A 133 -15.13 6.51 11.08
C GLY A 133 -15.12 8.04 10.98
N ARG A 134 -16.28 8.67 10.74
CA ARG A 134 -16.43 10.13 10.74
C ARG A 134 -16.08 10.73 12.09
N GLN A 135 -16.63 10.20 13.19
CA GLN A 135 -16.39 10.70 14.54
C GLN A 135 -14.91 10.56 14.94
N ASP A 136 -14.29 9.42 14.69
CA ASP A 136 -12.86 9.22 14.93
C ASP A 136 -12.01 10.13 14.04
N GLY A 137 -12.45 10.40 12.81
CA GLY A 137 -11.85 11.40 11.94
C GLY A 137 -11.89 12.81 12.52
N GLU A 138 -13.00 13.21 13.15
CA GLU A 138 -13.12 14.49 13.86
C GLU A 138 -12.17 14.56 15.06
N ASP A 139 -12.08 13.48 15.82
CA ASP A 139 -11.20 13.36 16.98
C ASP A 139 -9.71 13.37 16.59
N PHE A 140 -9.38 12.72 15.50
CA PHE A 140 -8.03 12.77 14.91
C PHE A 140 -7.67 14.21 14.47
N TRP A 141 -8.59 14.88 13.75
CA TRP A 141 -8.36 16.24 13.29
C TRP A 141 -8.20 17.24 14.43
N ALA A 142 -8.91 17.00 15.54
CA ALA A 142 -8.79 17.78 16.78
C ALA A 142 -7.56 17.40 17.64
N GLY A 143 -6.75 16.42 17.24
CA GLY A 143 -5.56 15.96 17.95
C GLY A 143 -5.86 15.08 19.17
N ARG A 144 -7.07 14.52 19.27
CA ARG A 144 -7.47 13.60 20.36
C ARG A 144 -7.08 12.14 20.06
N LEU A 145 -6.98 11.79 18.78
CA LEU A 145 -6.50 10.48 18.34
C LEU A 145 -5.18 10.63 17.58
N THR A 146 -4.34 9.60 17.65
CA THR A 146 -3.06 9.56 16.95
C THR A 146 -3.20 8.98 15.55
N ILE A 147 -2.22 9.24 14.69
CA ILE A 147 -2.19 8.68 13.33
C ILE A 147 -2.00 7.15 13.34
N GLU A 148 -1.32 6.62 14.34
CA GLU A 148 -1.13 5.18 14.53
C GLU A 148 -2.46 4.49 14.82
N TYR A 149 -3.28 5.05 15.73
CA TYR A 149 -4.63 4.55 15.98
C TYR A 149 -5.47 4.56 14.71
N MET A 150 -5.46 5.69 13.97
CA MET A 150 -6.21 5.80 12.71
C MET A 150 -5.73 4.78 11.67
N ALA A 151 -4.42 4.54 11.55
CA ALA A 151 -3.85 3.57 10.61
C ALA A 151 -4.21 2.12 10.97
N GLU A 152 -4.33 1.81 12.26
CA GLU A 152 -4.70 0.48 12.76
C GLU A 152 -6.19 0.18 12.55
N GLN A 153 -7.06 1.17 12.82
CA GLN A 153 -8.52 1.01 12.71
C GLN A 153 -9.05 1.24 11.29
N TYR A 154 -8.46 2.17 10.53
CA TYR A 154 -9.01 2.71 9.27
C TYR A 154 -7.94 2.77 8.18
N ARG A 155 -7.70 1.68 7.49
CA ARG A 155 -6.56 1.52 6.56
C ARG A 155 -6.65 2.34 5.28
N LEU A 156 -7.84 2.65 4.78
CA LEU A 156 -8.10 3.34 3.50
C LEU A 156 -7.50 2.65 2.26
N THR A 157 -7.20 1.36 2.36
CA THR A 157 -6.63 0.56 1.26
C THR A 157 -7.56 0.52 0.05
N GLN A 158 -8.88 0.34 0.28
CA GLN A 158 -9.88 0.31 -0.79
C GLN A 158 -9.92 1.62 -1.57
N TYR A 159 -9.78 2.76 -0.88
CA TYR A 159 -9.73 4.08 -1.53
C TYR A 159 -8.51 4.22 -2.45
N ALA A 160 -7.38 3.68 -2.05
CA ALA A 160 -6.19 3.68 -2.89
C ALA A 160 -6.35 2.86 -4.17
N MET A 161 -7.10 1.75 -4.10
CA MET A 161 -7.28 0.81 -5.21
C MET A 161 -8.45 1.14 -6.14
N ASP A 162 -9.28 2.14 -5.84
CA ASP A 162 -10.54 2.42 -6.57
C ASP A 162 -10.38 2.47 -8.11
N PRO A 163 -9.33 3.08 -8.71
CA PRO A 163 -9.16 3.12 -10.15
C PRO A 163 -8.27 2.00 -10.72
N ALA A 164 -7.83 1.03 -9.92
CA ALA A 164 -6.85 0.05 -10.35
C ALA A 164 -7.39 -0.87 -11.44
N LEU A 165 -6.55 -1.18 -12.43
CA LEU A 165 -6.77 -2.27 -13.40
C LEU A 165 -6.28 -3.61 -12.85
N GLY A 166 -5.39 -3.59 -11.88
CA GLY A 166 -4.89 -4.72 -11.13
C GLY A 166 -4.12 -4.22 -9.91
N VAL A 167 -3.94 -5.08 -8.93
CA VAL A 167 -3.18 -4.81 -7.71
C VAL A 167 -2.15 -5.91 -7.51
N LEU A 168 -0.91 -5.54 -7.17
CA LEU A 168 0.14 -6.46 -6.79
C LEU A 168 0.59 -6.14 -5.36
N VAL A 169 0.68 -7.16 -4.52
CA VAL A 169 1.10 -7.08 -3.12
C VAL A 169 2.33 -7.96 -2.85
N HIS A 170 3.06 -7.64 -1.77
CA HIS A 170 4.35 -8.26 -1.46
C HIS A 170 4.30 -9.33 -0.36
N SER A 171 3.12 -9.61 0.19
CA SER A 171 2.97 -10.67 1.19
C SER A 171 1.74 -11.52 0.92
N GLN A 172 1.83 -12.82 1.22
CA GLN A 172 0.68 -13.73 1.15
C GLN A 172 -0.44 -13.26 2.07
N ARG A 173 -0.10 -12.73 3.23
CA ARG A 173 -1.08 -12.18 4.17
C ARG A 173 -1.86 -11.02 3.55
N SER A 174 -1.18 -10.07 2.91
CA SER A 174 -1.84 -8.95 2.21
C SER A 174 -2.75 -9.44 1.09
N TYR A 175 -2.31 -10.46 0.35
CA TYR A 175 -3.12 -11.10 -0.68
C TYR A 175 -4.40 -11.71 -0.07
N ASP A 176 -4.26 -12.50 1.00
CA ASP A 176 -5.40 -13.16 1.66
C ASP A 176 -6.39 -12.16 2.29
N GLU A 177 -5.88 -11.04 2.81
CA GLU A 177 -6.72 -9.98 3.37
C GLU A 177 -7.51 -9.21 2.28
N LEU A 178 -6.92 -9.01 1.09
CA LEU A 178 -7.53 -8.20 0.03
C LEU A 178 -8.35 -9.01 -0.98
N ARG A 179 -8.14 -10.32 -1.12
CA ARG A 179 -8.70 -11.14 -2.21
C ARG A 179 -10.23 -11.13 -2.33
N HIS A 180 -10.93 -10.83 -1.25
CA HIS A 180 -12.40 -10.78 -1.24
C HIS A 180 -12.96 -9.37 -1.53
N ASP A 181 -12.15 -8.34 -1.30
CA ASP A 181 -12.58 -6.93 -1.40
C ASP A 181 -11.93 -6.19 -2.58
N CYS A 182 -10.96 -6.81 -3.26
CA CYS A 182 -10.29 -6.21 -4.41
C CYS A 182 -11.20 -6.28 -5.65
N PRO A 183 -11.55 -5.13 -6.27
CA PRO A 183 -12.48 -5.10 -7.40
C PRO A 183 -11.85 -5.49 -8.74
N CYS A 184 -10.56 -5.77 -8.77
CA CYS A 184 -9.76 -6.07 -9.96
C CYS A 184 -8.82 -7.26 -9.70
N PRO A 185 -8.13 -7.81 -10.71
CA PRO A 185 -7.13 -8.85 -10.53
C PRO A 185 -6.13 -8.51 -9.45
N LEU A 186 -5.96 -9.42 -8.49
CA LEU A 186 -5.02 -9.30 -7.39
C LEU A 186 -3.91 -10.33 -7.57
N SER A 187 -2.66 -9.88 -7.52
CA SER A 187 -1.46 -10.70 -7.68
C SER A 187 -0.58 -10.61 -6.44
N TYR A 188 0.14 -11.69 -6.15
CA TYR A 188 1.16 -11.74 -5.12
C TYR A 188 2.53 -11.99 -5.74
N ALA A 189 3.52 -11.19 -5.34
CA ALA A 189 4.92 -11.43 -5.63
C ALA A 189 5.77 -11.08 -4.40
N PRO A 190 6.61 -11.99 -3.89
CA PRO A 190 7.51 -11.69 -2.78
C PRO A 190 8.34 -10.45 -3.08
N LEU A 191 8.53 -9.58 -2.08
CA LEU A 191 9.36 -8.38 -2.23
C LEU A 191 10.75 -8.78 -2.72
N PRO A 192 11.23 -8.26 -3.87
CA PRO A 192 12.52 -8.66 -4.42
C PRO A 192 13.68 -8.02 -3.68
N TYR A 193 14.81 -8.71 -3.66
CA TYR A 193 16.05 -8.20 -3.11
C TYR A 193 17.24 -8.59 -3.99
N ALA A 194 17.99 -7.60 -4.45
CA ALA A 194 19.21 -7.84 -5.23
C ALA A 194 20.34 -8.26 -4.25
N ILE A 195 20.74 -9.50 -4.37
CA ILE A 195 21.75 -10.09 -3.52
C ILE A 195 23.12 -9.46 -3.81
N ALA A 196 23.77 -8.91 -2.76
CA ALA A 196 25.11 -8.38 -2.88
C ALA A 196 26.13 -9.47 -3.32
N PRO A 197 27.17 -9.12 -4.13
CA PRO A 197 28.17 -10.09 -4.54
C PRO A 197 28.88 -10.73 -3.35
N PRO A 198 29.36 -11.98 -3.49
CA PRO A 198 30.23 -12.61 -2.50
C PRO A 198 31.45 -11.69 -2.23
N GLY A 199 31.74 -11.41 -0.96
CA GLY A 199 32.84 -10.52 -0.57
C GLY A 199 32.39 -9.21 0.10
N SER A 200 31.18 -8.74 -0.14
CA SER A 200 30.52 -7.70 0.67
C SER A 200 29.72 -8.28 1.84
N ARG A 201 29.63 -9.60 1.91
CA ARG A 201 28.93 -10.35 2.95
C ARG A 201 29.87 -10.70 4.09
N ARG A 202 29.31 -10.98 5.26
CA ARG A 202 30.00 -11.72 6.32
C ARG A 202 30.66 -12.94 5.66
N ALA A 203 31.99 -13.08 5.79
CA ALA A 203 32.72 -14.19 5.20
C ALA A 203 31.97 -15.49 5.52
N GLU A 204 31.74 -16.37 4.52
CA GLU A 204 31.23 -17.71 4.70
C GLU A 204 32.23 -18.47 5.59
N GLY A 205 32.18 -18.21 6.89
CA GLY A 205 32.90 -18.95 7.89
C GLY A 205 32.17 -20.26 8.13
N ASN A 206 32.91 -21.35 8.27
CA ASN A 206 32.49 -22.72 8.49
C ASN A 206 31.54 -22.90 9.70
N GLY A 207 30.39 -22.21 9.75
CA GLY A 207 29.41 -22.37 10.85
C GLY A 207 29.85 -21.90 12.23
N GLU A 208 31.06 -21.33 12.38
CA GLU A 208 31.48 -20.76 13.63
C GLU A 208 30.94 -19.33 13.80
N PRO A 209 30.22 -19.02 14.89
CA PRO A 209 29.83 -17.66 15.22
C PRO A 209 31.10 -16.80 15.24
N ASN A 210 31.02 -15.55 14.75
CA ASN A 210 32.12 -14.59 14.75
C ASN A 210 33.00 -14.78 16.03
N PRO A 211 34.28 -15.16 15.90
CA PRO A 211 35.10 -15.63 17.03
C PRO A 211 35.42 -14.57 18.08
N SER A 212 35.03 -13.32 17.88
CA SER A 212 35.11 -12.28 18.89
C SER A 212 34.06 -12.53 19.97
N GLY A 213 34.50 -12.90 21.15
CA GLY A 213 33.68 -12.93 22.36
C GLY A 213 33.02 -11.57 22.64
N PRO A 214 32.30 -11.44 23.77
CA PRO A 214 31.65 -10.18 24.14
C PRO A 214 32.64 -8.99 24.17
N PRO A 215 32.18 -7.76 23.86
CA PRO A 215 30.78 -7.37 23.69
C PRO A 215 30.21 -7.68 22.29
N TYR A 216 29.06 -8.34 22.27
CA TYR A 216 28.35 -8.66 21.03
C TYR A 216 27.66 -7.43 20.44
N GLN A 217 27.79 -7.22 19.12
CA GLN A 217 27.23 -6.07 18.41
C GLN A 217 25.78 -6.32 18.04
N LEU A 218 24.85 -5.58 18.63
CA LEU A 218 23.44 -5.53 18.24
C LEU A 218 23.23 -4.38 17.28
N ILE A 219 22.35 -4.55 16.29
CA ILE A 219 22.07 -3.50 15.31
C ILE A 219 20.57 -3.25 15.14
N ILE A 220 20.19 -1.97 15.07
CA ILE A 220 18.89 -1.48 14.60
C ILE A 220 19.17 -0.46 13.51
N PHE A 221 18.43 -0.52 12.40
CA PHE A 221 18.64 0.44 11.31
C PHE A 221 17.39 0.72 10.49
N GLY A 222 17.43 1.78 9.66
CA GLY A 222 16.41 2.24 8.77
C GLY A 222 15.73 3.53 9.24
N HIS A 223 14.49 3.78 8.82
CA HIS A 223 13.71 4.88 9.37
C HIS A 223 13.25 4.55 10.78
N ILE A 224 13.73 5.32 11.75
CA ILE A 224 13.51 5.07 13.18
C ILE A 224 12.37 5.94 13.68
N SER A 225 11.16 5.42 13.61
CA SER A 225 9.95 5.98 14.20
C SER A 225 9.54 5.21 15.47
N GLU A 226 8.48 5.64 16.13
CA GLU A 226 8.05 5.07 17.41
C GLU A 226 7.68 3.58 17.30
N ASN A 227 7.17 3.16 16.13
CA ASN A 227 6.83 1.77 15.87
C ASN A 227 8.05 0.82 15.80
N ARG A 228 9.29 1.34 15.77
CA ARG A 228 10.53 0.53 15.86
C ARG A 228 10.85 0.08 17.28
N ARG A 229 10.05 0.49 18.26
CA ARG A 229 10.04 -0.01 19.64
C ARG A 229 11.36 0.17 20.40
N LEU A 230 12.15 1.23 20.09
CA LEU A 230 13.45 1.48 20.74
C LEU A 230 13.32 1.55 22.26
N THR A 231 12.29 2.22 22.79
CA THR A 231 12.04 2.30 24.24
C THR A 231 11.94 0.91 24.89
N SER A 232 11.25 -0.04 24.24
CA SER A 232 11.17 -1.43 24.74
C SER A 232 12.54 -2.11 24.73
N VAL A 233 13.34 -1.88 23.68
CA VAL A 233 14.71 -2.42 23.57
C VAL A 233 15.62 -1.84 24.66
N PHE A 234 15.58 -0.52 24.87
CA PHE A 234 16.39 0.14 25.91
C PHE A 234 16.03 -0.37 27.31
N ARG A 235 14.74 -0.47 27.63
CA ARG A 235 14.27 -1.03 28.91
C ARG A 235 14.66 -2.49 29.09
N ALA A 236 14.60 -3.29 28.02
CA ALA A 236 15.02 -4.68 28.06
C ALA A 236 16.53 -4.81 28.37
N LEU A 237 17.37 -3.97 27.74
CA LEU A 237 18.80 -3.93 27.99
C LEU A 237 19.12 -3.40 29.39
N ALA A 238 18.50 -2.30 29.83
CA ALA A 238 18.76 -1.71 31.15
C ALA A 238 18.44 -2.68 32.30
N ALA A 239 17.40 -3.50 32.14
CA ALA A 239 17.04 -4.52 33.13
C ALA A 239 17.73 -5.88 32.91
N PHE A 240 18.65 -5.99 31.95
CA PHE A 240 19.38 -7.24 31.66
C PHE A 240 20.64 -7.34 32.52
N PRO A 241 20.81 -8.40 33.32
CA PRO A 241 21.92 -8.50 34.29
C PRO A 241 23.34 -8.44 33.67
N GLU A 242 23.49 -8.88 32.43
CA GLU A 242 24.74 -8.95 31.68
C GLU A 242 24.75 -7.97 30.49
N GLN A 243 24.16 -6.76 30.67
CA GLN A 243 24.05 -5.76 29.62
C GLN A 243 25.40 -5.32 29.02
N GLU A 244 26.47 -5.33 29.83
CA GLU A 244 27.85 -4.98 29.41
C GLU A 244 28.41 -5.93 28.35
N ARG A 245 27.84 -7.11 28.19
CA ARG A 245 28.20 -8.08 27.14
C ARG A 245 27.66 -7.69 25.76
N PHE A 246 26.86 -6.62 25.66
CA PHE A 246 26.25 -6.14 24.41
C PHE A 246 26.64 -4.70 24.12
N ARG A 247 26.68 -4.35 22.84
CA ARG A 247 26.73 -2.99 22.31
C ARG A 247 25.63 -2.84 21.26
N LEU A 248 24.72 -1.93 21.51
CA LEU A 248 23.62 -1.62 20.58
C LEU A 248 23.95 -0.41 19.73
N HIS A 249 23.94 -0.57 18.42
CA HIS A 249 24.15 0.47 17.44
C HIS A 249 22.85 0.77 16.71
N VAL A 250 22.39 2.03 16.72
CA VAL A 250 21.19 2.49 16.06
C VAL A 250 21.55 3.40 14.89
N TYR A 251 21.24 2.97 13.66
CA TYR A 251 21.54 3.69 12.42
C TYR A 251 20.25 4.15 11.74
N GLY A 252 20.18 5.41 11.34
CA GLY A 252 19.06 5.95 10.59
C GLY A 252 18.56 7.28 11.12
N GLU A 253 17.62 7.85 10.42
CA GLU A 253 16.98 9.11 10.84
C GLU A 253 16.06 8.85 12.02
N LEU A 254 16.33 9.50 13.15
CA LEU A 254 15.61 9.34 14.40
C LEU A 254 14.47 10.35 14.47
N TRP A 255 13.24 9.91 14.75
CA TRP A 255 12.06 10.77 14.84
C TRP A 255 12.15 11.81 15.98
N ASP A 256 12.82 11.46 17.11
CA ASP A 256 13.10 12.37 18.22
C ASP A 256 14.45 12.01 18.87
N HIS A 257 15.51 12.56 18.26
CA HIS A 257 16.88 12.30 18.72
C HIS A 257 17.12 12.75 20.17
N GLN A 258 16.52 13.87 20.61
CA GLN A 258 16.73 14.39 21.97
C GLN A 258 16.05 13.53 23.02
N ARG A 259 14.83 13.07 22.76
CA ARG A 259 14.10 12.16 23.65
C ARG A 259 14.82 10.84 23.79
N LEU A 260 15.23 10.22 22.69
CA LEU A 260 15.93 8.94 22.71
C LEU A 260 17.28 9.03 23.44
N ARG A 261 18.02 10.15 23.27
CA ARG A 261 19.27 10.37 24.02
C ARG A 261 19.02 10.48 25.52
N ARG A 262 18.02 11.25 25.96
CA ARG A 262 17.65 11.34 27.39
C ARG A 262 17.24 9.98 27.94
N GLU A 263 16.48 9.20 27.19
CA GLU A 263 16.08 7.86 27.62
C GLU A 263 17.27 6.92 27.80
N VAL A 264 18.30 7.00 26.95
CA VAL A 264 19.58 6.28 27.13
C VAL A 264 20.31 6.73 28.40
N GLU A 265 20.32 8.04 28.68
CA GLU A 265 20.93 8.63 29.87
C GLU A 265 20.18 8.22 31.16
N ASP A 266 18.84 8.34 31.17
CA ASP A 266 17.97 8.00 32.29
C ASP A 266 18.05 6.50 32.67
N LEU A 267 18.30 5.65 31.67
CA LEU A 267 18.47 4.21 31.85
C LEU A 267 19.92 3.76 32.09
N ALA A 268 20.88 4.70 32.20
CA ALA A 268 22.31 4.44 32.39
C ALA A 268 22.89 3.49 31.30
N LEU A 269 22.52 3.69 30.05
CA LEU A 269 22.92 2.89 28.88
C LEU A 269 23.96 3.57 27.98
N GLN A 270 24.63 4.65 28.43
CA GLN A 270 25.56 5.44 27.61
C GLN A 270 26.73 4.62 27.09
N ASP A 271 27.19 3.63 27.88
CA ASP A 271 28.28 2.71 27.52
C ASP A 271 27.80 1.52 26.68
N VAL A 272 26.48 1.31 26.53
CA VAL A 272 25.87 0.17 25.84
C VAL A 272 25.23 0.57 24.51
N VAL A 273 24.63 1.77 24.42
CA VAL A 273 23.87 2.22 23.28
C VAL A 273 24.53 3.39 22.55
N THR A 274 24.73 3.26 21.25
CA THR A 274 25.21 4.34 20.38
C THR A 274 24.18 4.71 19.33
N LEU A 275 23.76 5.98 19.29
CA LEU A 275 22.86 6.54 18.29
C LEU A 275 23.70 7.22 17.20
N HIS A 276 23.83 6.58 16.03
CA HIS A 276 24.67 7.07 14.93
C HIS A 276 23.99 8.09 14.02
N GLY A 277 22.64 8.12 14.00
CA GLY A 277 21.91 8.89 13.02
C GLY A 277 22.00 8.27 11.60
N PHE A 278 21.71 9.08 10.59
CA PHE A 278 21.82 8.65 9.20
C PHE A 278 23.29 8.52 8.78
N VAL A 279 23.63 7.39 8.18
CA VAL A 279 24.98 7.10 7.67
C VAL A 279 24.95 6.69 6.19
N PRO A 280 26.06 6.86 5.45
CA PRO A 280 26.18 6.34 4.09
C PRO A 280 25.99 4.82 4.03
N ASN A 281 25.46 4.32 2.90
CA ASN A 281 25.17 2.89 2.74
C ASN A 281 26.39 1.98 2.98
N ALA A 282 27.58 2.38 2.52
CA ALA A 282 28.80 1.61 2.76
C ALA A 282 29.13 1.42 4.27
N THR A 283 28.84 2.44 5.08
CA THR A 283 28.99 2.37 6.54
C THR A 283 27.97 1.42 7.15
N LEU A 284 26.73 1.47 6.70
CA LEU A 284 25.68 0.55 7.16
C LEU A 284 25.99 -0.90 6.78
N GLU A 285 26.43 -1.15 5.54
CA GLU A 285 26.83 -2.49 5.09
C GLU A 285 27.98 -3.06 5.92
N ALA A 286 28.99 -2.25 6.23
CA ALA A 286 30.08 -2.66 7.13
C ALA A 286 29.60 -2.96 8.55
N ALA A 287 28.65 -2.17 9.07
CA ALA A 287 28.04 -2.39 10.38
C ALA A 287 27.23 -3.70 10.42
N LEU A 288 26.44 -3.97 9.36
CA LEU A 288 25.68 -5.22 9.23
C LEU A 288 26.60 -6.44 9.14
N ALA A 289 27.70 -6.33 8.38
CA ALA A 289 28.70 -7.41 8.27
C ALA A 289 29.39 -7.75 9.61
N SER A 290 29.54 -6.75 10.50
CA SER A 290 30.16 -6.93 11.82
C SER A 290 29.18 -7.24 12.95
N ALA A 291 27.88 -7.06 12.73
CA ALA A 291 26.84 -7.29 13.73
C ALA A 291 26.67 -8.79 14.06
N HIS A 292 26.18 -9.06 15.26
CA HIS A 292 25.95 -10.43 15.76
C HIS A 292 24.45 -10.76 15.80
N LEU A 293 23.59 -9.75 16.04
CA LEU A 293 22.14 -9.90 16.12
C LEU A 293 21.47 -8.59 15.69
N ALA A 294 20.52 -8.66 14.79
CA ALA A 294 19.67 -7.53 14.44
C ALA A 294 18.39 -7.50 15.28
N ILE A 295 17.93 -6.30 15.62
CA ILE A 295 16.65 -6.08 16.27
C ILE A 295 15.76 -5.30 15.31
N ASN A 296 14.83 -5.99 14.65
CA ASN A 296 13.98 -5.44 13.61
C ASN A 296 12.50 -5.46 14.05
N LEU A 297 12.24 -4.85 15.21
CA LEU A 297 10.87 -4.77 15.75
C LEU A 297 10.04 -3.76 14.99
N ARG A 298 8.72 -4.05 14.93
CA ARG A 298 7.74 -3.16 14.31
C ARG A 298 6.34 -3.36 14.89
N PHE A 299 5.86 -2.35 15.65
CA PHE A 299 4.52 -2.35 16.18
C PHE A 299 4.01 -0.91 16.45
N PRO A 300 2.82 -0.53 15.91
CA PRO A 300 2.02 -1.29 14.93
C PRO A 300 2.72 -1.44 13.58
N THR A 301 2.29 -2.45 12.79
CA THR A 301 2.71 -2.63 11.40
C THR A 301 1.74 -1.94 10.45
N MET A 302 2.25 -1.43 9.31
CA MET A 302 1.44 -0.88 8.24
C MET A 302 1.05 -1.94 7.19
N GLY A 303 1.34 -3.23 7.45
CA GLY A 303 1.09 -4.34 6.53
C GLY A 303 2.16 -4.51 5.45
N GLU A 304 3.29 -3.83 5.61
CA GLU A 304 4.43 -3.87 4.71
C GLU A 304 5.21 -5.18 4.79
N ALA A 305 5.82 -5.60 3.67
CA ALA A 305 6.95 -6.52 3.67
C ALA A 305 8.26 -5.72 3.90
N SER A 306 9.22 -6.28 4.63
CA SER A 306 10.36 -5.52 5.16
C SER A 306 11.62 -5.67 4.32
N VAL A 307 12.00 -4.63 3.60
CA VAL A 307 13.32 -4.55 2.94
C VAL A 307 14.45 -4.69 3.96
N SER A 308 14.32 -4.07 5.14
CA SER A 308 15.34 -4.18 6.21
C SER A 308 15.55 -5.64 6.66
N GLN A 309 14.49 -6.46 6.69
CA GLN A 309 14.64 -7.87 7.02
C GLN A 309 15.38 -8.64 5.93
N LEU A 310 15.11 -8.35 4.66
CA LEU A 310 15.83 -8.96 3.54
C LEU A 310 17.32 -8.57 3.55
N GLN A 311 17.63 -7.32 3.90
CA GLN A 311 18.99 -6.84 4.05
C GLN A 311 19.71 -7.53 5.23
N ILE A 312 19.05 -7.73 6.37
CA ILE A 312 19.57 -8.50 7.50
C ILE A 312 19.92 -9.93 7.06
N TRP A 313 19.00 -10.61 6.42
CA TRP A 313 19.22 -11.96 5.92
C TRP A 313 20.30 -12.05 4.84
N ASN A 314 20.44 -11.02 3.99
CA ASN A 314 21.51 -10.98 2.99
C ASN A 314 22.93 -10.99 3.65
N HIS A 315 23.04 -10.56 4.90
CA HIS A 315 24.27 -10.67 5.70
C HIS A 315 24.34 -11.94 6.56
N ALA A 316 23.47 -12.91 6.35
CA ALA A 316 23.35 -14.09 7.21
C ALA A 316 23.21 -13.72 8.71
N LEU A 317 22.58 -12.58 9.00
CA LEU A 317 22.44 -12.05 10.35
C LEU A 317 21.13 -12.52 10.97
N PRO A 318 21.16 -13.14 12.19
CA PRO A 318 19.94 -13.47 12.91
C PRO A 318 19.20 -12.22 13.35
N SER A 319 17.89 -12.32 13.52
CA SER A 319 17.06 -11.17 13.90
C SER A 319 15.97 -11.47 14.89
N LEU A 320 15.69 -10.50 15.78
CA LEU A 320 14.46 -10.41 16.56
C LEU A 320 13.44 -9.62 15.75
N VAL A 321 12.24 -10.16 15.60
CA VAL A 321 11.14 -9.50 14.87
C VAL A 321 9.85 -9.54 15.68
N THR A 322 9.00 -8.53 15.56
CA THR A 322 7.68 -8.55 16.21
C THR A 322 6.76 -9.53 15.49
N LYS A 323 6.06 -10.38 16.25
CA LYS A 323 5.15 -11.40 15.69
C LYS A 323 3.83 -10.78 15.22
N VAL A 324 3.90 -9.91 14.20
CA VAL A 324 2.74 -9.22 13.61
C VAL A 324 2.87 -9.10 12.09
N GLY A 325 1.77 -8.86 11.40
CA GLY A 325 1.75 -8.57 9.97
C GLY A 325 2.51 -9.62 9.14
N TRP A 326 3.30 -9.15 8.20
CA TRP A 326 4.16 -9.99 7.36
C TRP A 326 5.17 -10.82 8.18
N TYR A 327 5.75 -10.23 9.26
CA TYR A 327 6.72 -10.95 10.10
C TYR A 327 6.13 -12.20 10.75
N ALA A 328 4.85 -12.19 11.12
CA ALA A 328 4.21 -13.34 11.74
C ALA A 328 4.09 -14.57 10.82
N SER A 329 4.24 -14.37 9.49
CA SER A 329 4.24 -15.44 8.49
C SER A 329 5.62 -16.02 8.19
N LEU A 330 6.69 -15.43 8.78
CA LEU A 330 8.05 -15.92 8.57
C LEU A 330 8.28 -17.25 9.32
N PRO A 331 9.09 -18.15 8.75
CA PRO A 331 9.45 -19.40 9.42
C PRO A 331 10.23 -19.17 10.72
N THR A 332 9.93 -19.98 11.74
CA THR A 332 10.54 -19.88 13.08
C THR A 332 12.03 -20.19 13.10
N GLU A 333 12.52 -20.87 12.06
CA GLU A 333 13.92 -21.21 11.87
C GLU A 333 14.77 -20.00 11.44
N MET A 334 14.13 -18.96 10.89
CA MET A 334 14.81 -17.81 10.27
C MET A 334 14.76 -16.53 11.08
N VAL A 335 13.88 -16.46 12.09
CA VAL A 335 13.70 -15.29 12.95
C VAL A 335 13.34 -15.68 14.38
N ALA A 336 13.72 -14.84 15.32
CA ALA A 336 13.30 -14.95 16.71
C ALA A 336 12.12 -13.99 16.97
N PHE A 337 10.97 -14.54 17.38
CA PHE A 337 9.76 -13.75 17.56
C PHE A 337 9.68 -13.07 18.91
N VAL A 338 9.29 -11.78 18.88
CA VAL A 338 8.97 -10.96 20.04
C VAL A 338 7.47 -10.63 19.96
N ARG A 339 6.73 -10.97 21.01
CA ARG A 339 5.28 -10.68 21.11
C ARG A 339 5.06 -9.23 21.51
N PRO A 340 4.14 -8.49 20.84
CA PRO A 340 3.89 -7.09 21.14
C PRO A 340 3.53 -6.81 22.61
N GLU A 341 2.78 -7.71 23.22
CA GLU A 341 2.31 -7.60 24.62
C GLU A 341 3.37 -7.98 25.67
N GLN A 342 4.51 -8.56 25.23
CA GLN A 342 5.57 -9.04 26.14
C GLN A 342 6.98 -8.67 25.64
N GLU A 343 7.13 -7.55 24.92
CA GLU A 343 8.37 -7.16 24.23
C GLU A 343 9.61 -7.26 25.12
N ILE A 344 9.58 -6.63 26.29
CA ILE A 344 10.75 -6.59 27.20
C ILE A 344 11.16 -7.99 27.64
N MET A 345 10.20 -8.82 28.03
CA MET A 345 10.46 -10.18 28.51
C MET A 345 11.01 -11.08 27.39
N ASP A 346 10.42 -10.99 26.20
CA ASP A 346 10.84 -11.80 25.06
C ASP A 346 12.22 -11.37 24.57
N ILE A 347 12.52 -10.07 24.49
CA ILE A 347 13.87 -9.57 24.15
C ILE A 347 14.91 -10.12 25.14
N GLN A 348 14.66 -10.02 26.44
CA GLN A 348 15.57 -10.55 27.45
C GLN A 348 15.74 -12.07 27.35
N ALA A 349 14.67 -12.81 27.08
CA ALA A 349 14.72 -14.26 26.87
C ALA A 349 15.63 -14.60 25.68
N HIS A 350 15.50 -13.87 24.57
CA HIS A 350 16.35 -14.05 23.39
C HIS A 350 17.80 -13.65 23.64
N LEU A 351 18.08 -12.59 24.40
CA LEU A 351 19.45 -12.22 24.77
C LEU A 351 20.10 -13.31 25.64
N ARG A 352 19.39 -13.91 26.61
CA ARG A 352 19.89 -15.04 27.40
C ARG A 352 20.16 -16.27 26.51
N ALA A 353 19.21 -16.60 25.65
CA ALA A 353 19.35 -17.72 24.71
C ALA A 353 20.51 -17.49 23.73
N PHE A 354 20.71 -16.26 23.25
CA PHE A 354 21.84 -15.91 22.41
C PHE A 354 23.19 -16.11 23.12
N LEU A 355 23.31 -15.75 24.41
CA LEU A 355 24.51 -15.96 25.19
C LEU A 355 24.83 -17.43 25.48
N SER A 356 23.79 -18.26 25.62
CA SER A 356 23.96 -19.70 25.90
C SER A 356 24.10 -20.54 24.62
N GLU A 357 23.45 -20.15 23.54
CA GLU A 357 23.36 -20.92 22.28
C GLU A 357 23.63 -20.02 21.04
N PRO A 358 24.77 -19.33 20.94
CA PRO A 358 25.06 -18.40 19.85
C PRO A 358 25.05 -19.09 18.48
N TRP A 359 25.42 -20.37 18.40
CA TRP A 359 25.38 -21.17 17.18
C TRP A 359 23.97 -21.31 16.61
N ARG A 360 22.95 -21.40 17.46
CA ARG A 360 21.54 -21.49 17.03
C ARG A 360 21.13 -20.22 16.28
N TYR A 361 21.55 -19.05 16.78
CA TYR A 361 21.28 -17.78 16.09
C TYR A 361 22.09 -17.65 14.80
N ALA A 362 23.32 -18.15 14.76
CA ALA A 362 24.10 -18.16 13.51
C ALA A 362 23.39 -18.98 12.42
N HIS A 363 22.91 -20.19 12.73
CA HIS A 363 22.13 -20.99 11.78
C HIS A 363 20.84 -20.30 11.32
N MET A 364 20.15 -19.61 12.24
CA MET A 364 18.96 -18.80 11.90
C MET A 364 19.29 -17.75 10.83
N GLY A 365 20.41 -17.06 10.93
CA GLY A 365 20.89 -16.10 9.92
C GLY A 365 21.22 -16.76 8.58
N GLU A 366 21.86 -17.95 8.60
CA GLU A 366 22.16 -18.73 7.39
C GLU A 366 20.91 -19.21 6.67
N ASP A 367 19.91 -19.68 7.43
CA ASP A 367 18.61 -20.08 6.89
C ASP A 367 17.89 -18.89 6.24
N GLY A 368 17.95 -17.72 6.87
CA GLY A 368 17.45 -16.47 6.30
C GLY A 368 18.14 -16.11 4.99
N LEU A 369 19.47 -16.22 4.91
CA LEU A 369 20.21 -15.97 3.67
C LEU A 369 19.77 -16.91 2.54
N ARG A 370 19.67 -18.22 2.83
CA ARG A 370 19.19 -19.19 1.82
C ARG A 370 17.78 -18.86 1.34
N TYR A 371 16.92 -18.43 2.25
CA TYR A 371 15.54 -18.04 1.92
C TYR A 371 15.50 -16.82 1.00
N VAL A 372 16.26 -15.75 1.29
CA VAL A 372 16.35 -14.57 0.40
C VAL A 372 16.86 -14.97 -0.99
N GLN A 373 17.90 -15.81 -1.04
CA GLN A 373 18.50 -16.25 -2.30
C GLN A 373 17.54 -17.04 -3.21
N THR A 374 16.58 -17.74 -2.61
CA THR A 374 15.67 -18.63 -3.34
C THR A 374 14.30 -18.00 -3.61
N HIS A 375 13.78 -17.17 -2.70
CA HIS A 375 12.39 -16.70 -2.74
C HIS A 375 12.24 -15.20 -3.10
N HIS A 376 13.31 -14.41 -2.94
CA HIS A 376 13.25 -12.95 -3.13
C HIS A 376 14.08 -12.47 -4.34
N THR A 377 14.13 -13.28 -5.40
CA THR A 377 14.95 -12.97 -6.57
C THR A 377 14.28 -11.90 -7.46
N PRO A 378 15.04 -10.91 -7.98
CA PRO A 378 14.52 -9.91 -8.91
C PRO A 378 13.88 -10.53 -10.16
N GLY A 379 14.46 -11.60 -10.71
CA GLY A 379 13.94 -12.26 -11.90
C GLY A 379 12.55 -12.88 -11.70
N ALA A 380 12.34 -13.63 -10.60
CA ALA A 380 11.04 -14.20 -10.28
C ALA A 380 9.98 -13.11 -10.03
N TYR A 381 10.39 -12.03 -9.36
CA TYR A 381 9.51 -10.88 -9.15
C TYR A 381 9.08 -10.22 -10.46
N VAL A 382 10.03 -9.95 -11.37
CA VAL A 382 9.75 -9.34 -12.67
C VAL A 382 8.80 -10.20 -13.48
N GLN A 383 8.97 -11.52 -13.46
CA GLN A 383 8.05 -12.44 -14.15
C GLN A 383 6.62 -12.33 -13.58
N ALA A 384 6.47 -12.35 -12.26
CA ALA A 384 5.16 -12.19 -11.61
C ALA A 384 4.53 -10.81 -11.90
N LEU A 385 5.34 -9.75 -11.94
CA LEU A 385 4.90 -8.42 -12.31
C LEU A 385 4.37 -8.36 -13.77
N ILE A 386 5.09 -8.97 -14.71
CA ILE A 386 4.68 -9.04 -16.13
C ILE A 386 3.36 -9.82 -16.26
N ASP A 387 3.18 -10.89 -15.50
CA ASP A 387 1.93 -11.65 -15.51
C ASP A 387 0.78 -10.83 -14.89
N ALA A 388 1.02 -10.10 -13.80
CA ALA A 388 0.05 -9.15 -13.24
C ALA A 388 -0.32 -8.02 -14.23
N VAL A 389 0.63 -7.54 -15.03
CA VAL A 389 0.35 -6.57 -16.12
C VAL A 389 -0.57 -7.15 -17.18
N LYS A 390 -0.36 -8.41 -17.59
CA LYS A 390 -1.24 -9.09 -18.57
C LYS A 390 -2.66 -9.26 -18.01
N ASP A 391 -2.80 -9.65 -16.75
CA ASP A 391 -4.10 -9.80 -16.09
C ASP A 391 -4.82 -8.45 -15.98
N ALA A 392 -4.11 -7.38 -15.61
CA ALA A 392 -4.64 -6.02 -15.56
C ALA A 392 -5.07 -5.51 -16.95
N GLU A 393 -4.30 -5.84 -18.01
CA GLU A 393 -4.64 -5.50 -19.38
C GLU A 393 -5.90 -6.25 -19.86
N ALA A 394 -6.01 -7.53 -19.55
CA ALA A 394 -7.19 -8.34 -19.85
C ALA A 394 -8.45 -7.84 -19.11
N PHE A 395 -8.29 -7.28 -17.90
CA PHE A 395 -9.38 -6.71 -17.11
C PHE A 395 -9.83 -5.32 -17.60
N ARG A 396 -9.01 -4.58 -18.33
CA ARG A 396 -9.26 -3.19 -18.78
C ARG A 396 -10.64 -2.96 -19.40
N PRO A 397 -11.16 -3.81 -20.33
CA PRO A 397 -12.50 -3.61 -20.89
C PRO A 397 -13.60 -3.67 -19.82
N SER A 398 -13.49 -4.59 -18.86
CA SER A 398 -14.43 -4.71 -17.74
C SER A 398 -14.38 -3.49 -16.82
N ALA A 399 -13.19 -2.98 -16.51
CA ALA A 399 -13.01 -1.75 -15.72
C ALA A 399 -13.67 -0.54 -16.39
N ILE A 400 -13.48 -0.37 -17.71
CA ILE A 400 -14.11 0.71 -18.49
C ILE A 400 -15.64 0.58 -18.44
N ALA A 401 -16.19 -0.64 -18.63
CA ALA A 401 -17.63 -0.88 -18.55
C ALA A 401 -18.20 -0.53 -17.16
N HIS A 402 -17.51 -0.92 -16.08
CA HIS A 402 -17.90 -0.58 -14.71
C HIS A 402 -17.88 0.93 -14.45
N ASP A 403 -16.81 1.63 -14.88
CA ASP A 403 -16.71 3.09 -14.71
C ASP A 403 -17.81 3.84 -15.49
N MET A 404 -18.08 3.42 -16.71
CA MET A 404 -19.19 3.95 -17.50
C MET A 404 -20.53 3.71 -16.82
N ALA A 405 -20.80 2.50 -16.34
CA ALA A 405 -22.04 2.18 -15.64
C ALA A 405 -22.19 3.01 -14.34
N ARG A 406 -21.11 3.20 -13.59
CA ARG A 406 -21.08 4.05 -12.39
C ARG A 406 -21.39 5.52 -12.72
N LYS A 407 -20.75 6.09 -13.74
CA LYS A 407 -20.97 7.47 -14.19
C LYS A 407 -22.39 7.69 -14.68
N VAL A 408 -22.90 6.77 -15.49
CA VAL A 408 -24.30 6.81 -15.96
C VAL A 408 -25.26 6.72 -14.78
N GLY A 409 -25.03 5.80 -13.83
CA GLY A 409 -25.88 5.68 -12.64
C GLY A 409 -25.85 6.92 -11.73
N GLN A 410 -24.71 7.61 -11.63
CA GLN A 410 -24.59 8.88 -10.90
C GLN A 410 -25.36 10.00 -11.58
N GLU A 411 -25.26 10.13 -12.90
CA GLU A 411 -26.03 11.12 -13.66
C GLU A 411 -27.54 10.81 -13.61
N MET A 412 -27.96 9.55 -13.74
CA MET A 412 -29.36 9.16 -13.59
C MET A 412 -29.92 9.51 -12.21
N ARG A 413 -29.16 9.32 -11.12
CA ARG A 413 -29.57 9.75 -9.77
C ARG A 413 -29.74 11.27 -9.67
N ARG A 414 -28.85 12.03 -10.30
CA ARG A 414 -28.99 13.51 -10.38
C ARG A 414 -30.25 13.93 -11.15
N TRP A 415 -30.63 13.16 -12.15
CA TRP A 415 -31.82 13.47 -12.94
C TRP A 415 -33.13 13.12 -12.22
N THR A 416 -33.16 12.02 -11.47
CA THR A 416 -34.35 11.60 -10.71
C THR A 416 -34.62 12.47 -9.47
N ASN A 417 -33.62 13.16 -8.93
CA ASN A 417 -33.79 14.06 -7.79
C ASN A 417 -34.07 15.53 -8.18
N ARG A 418 -34.18 15.84 -9.47
CA ARG A 418 -34.52 17.19 -9.98
C ARG A 418 -35.91 17.24 -10.64
N PRO A 419 -36.64 18.36 -10.54
CA PRO A 419 -37.88 18.56 -11.32
C PRO A 419 -37.59 18.39 -12.81
N ALA A 420 -38.48 17.70 -13.53
CA ALA A 420 -38.29 17.34 -14.95
C ALA A 420 -38.03 18.55 -15.90
N GLY A 421 -38.41 19.76 -15.49
CA GLY A 421 -38.17 21.00 -16.25
C GLY A 421 -36.72 21.44 -16.28
N ASP A 422 -35.95 21.19 -15.17
CA ASP A 422 -34.55 21.62 -15.05
C ASP A 422 -33.60 20.71 -15.81
N VAL A 423 -33.94 19.42 -15.97
CA VAL A 423 -33.13 18.43 -16.69
C VAL A 423 -33.07 18.75 -18.19
N ALA A 424 -34.19 19.22 -18.77
CA ALA A 424 -34.26 19.59 -20.18
C ALA A 424 -33.42 20.84 -20.49
N SER A 425 -33.38 21.84 -19.59
CA SER A 425 -32.59 23.06 -19.77
C SER A 425 -31.08 22.81 -19.59
N ASP A 426 -30.65 21.94 -18.66
CA ASP A 426 -29.25 21.57 -18.49
C ASP A 426 -28.69 20.75 -19.68
N LEU A 427 -29.53 19.87 -20.27
CA LEU A 427 -29.15 19.14 -21.49
C LEU A 427 -28.96 20.11 -22.66
N TRP A 428 -29.86 21.08 -22.80
CA TRP A 428 -29.76 22.14 -23.82
C TRP A 428 -28.51 23.02 -23.63
N ALA A 429 -28.20 23.42 -22.42
CA ALA A 429 -27.02 24.22 -22.13
C ALA A 429 -25.69 23.46 -22.46
N ARG A 430 -25.65 22.15 -22.23
CA ARG A 430 -24.48 21.32 -22.55
C ARG A 430 -24.37 20.96 -24.02
N VAL A 431 -25.46 20.72 -24.71
CA VAL A 431 -25.50 20.46 -26.17
C VAL A 431 -25.29 21.76 -26.94
N GLY A 432 -25.77 22.91 -26.43
CA GLY A 432 -25.54 24.25 -27.00
C GLY A 432 -24.11 24.79 -26.79
N GLY A 433 -23.41 24.37 -25.73
CA GLY A 433 -22.05 24.78 -25.43
C GLY A 433 -20.96 24.28 -26.39
N PHE A 434 -21.27 23.35 -27.28
CA PHE A 434 -20.36 22.86 -28.33
C PHE A 434 -20.31 23.76 -29.59
N ARG A 435 -20.92 24.96 -29.57
CA ARG A 435 -20.96 25.88 -30.72
C ARG A 435 -20.61 27.34 -30.45
N HIS A 436 -19.67 27.61 -29.57
CA HIS A 436 -19.14 28.99 -29.48
C HIS A 436 -17.68 29.02 -29.07
N ASP A 437 -16.82 28.67 -30.03
CA ASP A 437 -15.54 29.35 -30.19
C ASP A 437 -15.36 29.58 -31.69
N HIS A 438 -15.83 30.74 -32.17
CA HIS A 438 -15.28 31.57 -33.23
C HIS A 438 -16.30 32.64 -33.66
N ALA A 439 -15.86 33.91 -33.56
CA ALA A 439 -16.36 35.12 -34.20
C ALA A 439 -17.68 35.72 -33.66
N GLY A 440 -17.51 36.94 -33.16
CA GLY A 440 -18.59 37.83 -32.74
C GLY A 440 -19.63 38.09 -33.81
N GLY A 441 -20.87 37.91 -33.41
CA GLY A 441 -22.03 38.24 -34.18
C GLY A 441 -23.29 37.65 -33.51
N HIS A 442 -24.22 38.50 -33.08
CA HIS A 442 -25.53 38.06 -32.60
C HIS A 442 -26.24 37.20 -33.66
N PRO A 443 -26.61 35.94 -33.39
CA PRO A 443 -27.49 35.24 -34.30
C PRO A 443 -28.96 35.57 -33.95
N SER A 444 -29.62 36.17 -34.87
CA SER A 444 -31.09 36.24 -34.90
C SER A 444 -31.69 34.86 -34.98
N LEU A 445 -32.70 34.55 -34.15
CA LEU A 445 -33.49 33.33 -34.14
C LEU A 445 -34.37 33.13 -35.40
N GLY A 446 -33.89 33.49 -36.57
CA GLY A 446 -34.60 33.44 -37.83
C GLY A 446 -34.11 32.33 -38.74
N GLY A 447 -34.47 31.06 -38.49
CA GLY A 447 -34.08 29.96 -39.38
C GLY A 447 -34.64 28.56 -39.06
N LEU A 448 -35.24 28.36 -37.92
CA LEU A 448 -35.91 27.10 -37.57
C LEU A 448 -37.40 27.19 -37.98
N ASN A 449 -37.78 26.57 -39.13
CA ASN A 449 -39.16 26.51 -39.52
C ASN A 449 -39.92 25.49 -38.64
N TYR A 450 -41.24 25.63 -38.54
CA TYR A 450 -42.14 24.85 -37.69
C TYR A 450 -41.96 23.32 -37.84
N ARG A 451 -41.53 22.85 -39.00
CA ARG A 451 -41.25 21.44 -39.29
C ARG A 451 -40.05 20.89 -38.50
N HIS A 452 -39.00 21.71 -38.25
CA HIS A 452 -37.85 21.27 -37.47
C HIS A 452 -38.19 21.18 -35.98
N LEU A 453 -39.09 22.02 -35.48
CA LEU A 453 -39.59 21.95 -34.10
C LEU A 453 -40.46 20.70 -33.86
N GLU A 454 -41.28 20.31 -34.82
CA GLU A 454 -42.08 19.07 -34.74
C GLU A 454 -41.19 17.81 -34.80
N ILE A 455 -40.13 17.80 -35.62
CA ILE A 455 -39.16 16.70 -35.68
C ILE A 455 -38.39 16.59 -34.35
N LEU A 456 -38.00 17.70 -33.75
CA LEU A 456 -37.31 17.73 -32.45
C LEU A 456 -38.23 17.28 -31.30
N LYS A 457 -39.53 17.64 -31.34
CA LYS A 457 -40.54 17.13 -30.40
C LYS A 457 -40.72 15.62 -30.51
N GLY A 458 -40.87 15.08 -31.72
CA GLY A 458 -41.02 13.66 -31.96
C GLY A 458 -39.77 12.84 -31.61
N LEU A 459 -38.56 13.40 -31.82
CA LEU A 459 -37.33 12.82 -31.35
C LEU A 459 -37.21 12.81 -29.82
N ARG A 460 -37.68 13.90 -29.16
CA ARG A 460 -37.69 13.99 -27.69
C ARG A 460 -38.65 12.95 -27.08
N GLU A 461 -39.84 12.76 -27.66
CA GLU A 461 -40.81 11.77 -27.19
C GLU A 461 -40.28 10.35 -27.35
N LYS A 462 -39.72 10.00 -28.53
CA LYS A 462 -39.06 8.70 -28.76
C LYS A 462 -37.87 8.45 -27.86
N LEU A 463 -37.03 9.46 -27.61
CA LEU A 463 -35.89 9.34 -26.68
C LEU A 463 -36.38 9.13 -25.25
N SER A 464 -37.43 9.83 -24.83
CA SER A 464 -38.04 9.66 -23.50
C SER A 464 -38.62 8.25 -23.32
N GLU A 465 -39.31 7.70 -24.33
CA GLU A 465 -39.80 6.32 -24.29
C GLU A 465 -38.69 5.29 -24.26
N GLN A 466 -37.61 5.49 -25.04
CA GLN A 466 -36.44 4.60 -25.03
C GLN A 466 -35.70 4.66 -23.70
N VAL A 467 -35.57 5.83 -23.09
CA VAL A 467 -34.96 6.01 -21.77
C VAL A 467 -35.78 5.34 -20.68
N GLN A 468 -37.13 5.45 -20.73
CA GLN A 468 -38.01 4.77 -19.78
C GLN A 468 -37.98 3.24 -19.93
N GLU A 469 -37.88 2.72 -21.16
CA GLU A 469 -37.75 1.29 -21.39
C GLU A 469 -36.39 0.77 -20.95
N MET A 470 -35.32 1.51 -21.20
CA MET A 470 -33.98 1.18 -20.72
C MET A 470 -33.90 1.22 -19.17
N GLN A 471 -34.59 2.17 -18.52
CA GLN A 471 -34.72 2.21 -17.05
C GLN A 471 -35.45 0.99 -16.50
N ARG A 472 -36.54 0.54 -17.18
CA ARG A 472 -37.27 -0.68 -16.81
C ARG A 472 -36.40 -1.94 -16.96
N GLN A 473 -35.63 -2.02 -18.05
CA GLN A 473 -34.75 -3.16 -18.30
C GLN A 473 -33.55 -3.18 -17.34
N LEU A 474 -32.92 -2.04 -17.02
CA LEU A 474 -31.88 -1.90 -16.04
C LEU A 474 -32.37 -2.22 -14.62
N SER A 475 -33.58 -1.76 -14.27
CA SER A 475 -34.18 -2.09 -12.97
C SER A 475 -34.47 -3.59 -12.84
N LYS A 476 -34.98 -4.24 -13.91
CA LYS A 476 -35.13 -5.70 -13.93
C LYS A 476 -33.80 -6.45 -13.87
N GLY A 477 -32.79 -5.95 -14.59
CA GLY A 477 -31.42 -6.51 -14.56
C GLY A 477 -30.79 -6.39 -13.18
N LEU A 478 -30.91 -5.24 -12.52
CA LEU A 478 -30.42 -5.02 -11.15
C LEU A 478 -31.13 -5.94 -10.14
N GLN A 479 -32.45 -6.10 -10.27
CA GLN A 479 -33.20 -7.03 -9.42
C GLN A 479 -32.82 -8.48 -9.68
N ALA A 480 -32.50 -8.85 -10.92
CA ALA A 480 -32.03 -10.20 -11.26
C ALA A 480 -30.62 -10.46 -10.70
N ILE A 481 -29.71 -9.46 -10.80
CA ILE A 481 -28.36 -9.53 -10.22
C ILE A 481 -28.41 -9.58 -8.69
N GLN A 482 -29.29 -8.77 -8.06
CA GLN A 482 -29.50 -8.83 -6.61
C GLN A 482 -30.08 -10.17 -6.15
N ARG A 483 -31.00 -10.79 -6.94
CA ARG A 483 -31.49 -12.13 -6.64
C ARG A 483 -30.41 -13.21 -6.83
N ALA A 484 -29.65 -13.14 -7.92
CA ALA A 484 -28.57 -14.10 -8.16
C ALA A 484 -27.48 -14.01 -7.08
N ALA A 485 -27.10 -12.81 -6.67
CA ALA A 485 -26.16 -12.61 -5.58
C ALA A 485 -26.73 -13.06 -4.21
N TRP A 486 -28.05 -12.92 -4.00
CA TRP A 486 -28.71 -13.42 -2.81
C TRP A 486 -28.78 -14.96 -2.80
N ASP A 487 -29.11 -15.58 -3.94
CA ASP A 487 -29.20 -17.04 -4.09
C ASP A 487 -27.81 -17.72 -4.02
N GLU A 488 -26.74 -17.05 -4.46
CA GLU A 488 -25.36 -17.52 -4.25
C GLU A 488 -24.91 -17.40 -2.78
N CYS A 489 -25.33 -16.35 -2.08
CA CYS A 489 -24.99 -16.18 -0.65
C CYS A 489 -25.86 -17.01 0.30
N TYR A 490 -27.06 -17.42 -0.14
CA TYR A 490 -28.04 -18.19 0.63
C TYR A 490 -28.70 -19.28 -0.22
N PRO A 491 -27.99 -20.39 -0.53
CA PRO A 491 -28.62 -21.50 -1.26
C PRO A 491 -29.80 -22.05 -0.44
N PRO A 492 -30.94 -22.40 -1.09
CA PRO A 492 -32.09 -22.93 -0.40
C PRO A 492 -31.70 -24.19 0.37
N ALA A 493 -31.96 -24.20 1.68
CA ALA A 493 -31.67 -25.32 2.55
C ALA A 493 -32.52 -26.53 2.12
N HIS A 494 -31.89 -27.49 1.47
CA HIS A 494 -32.44 -28.83 1.35
C HIS A 494 -32.47 -29.46 2.74
N VAL A 495 -33.65 -29.57 3.29
CA VAL A 495 -33.94 -30.32 4.52
C VAL A 495 -33.64 -31.80 4.24
N GLN A 496 -32.46 -32.28 4.67
CA GLN A 496 -32.23 -33.67 4.94
C GLN A 496 -32.18 -33.87 6.46
N ALA A 497 -33.24 -34.49 6.96
CA ALA A 497 -33.31 -34.97 8.31
C ALA A 497 -32.31 -36.15 8.49
N GLY A 498 -31.29 -35.95 9.33
CA GLY A 498 -30.31 -36.99 9.71
C GLY A 498 -29.74 -36.65 11.09
N ARG A 499 -30.06 -37.51 12.03
CA ARG A 499 -29.76 -37.46 13.46
C ARG A 499 -28.27 -37.33 13.79
N GLY A 500 -27.94 -36.56 14.81
CA GLY A 500 -26.88 -36.93 15.75
C GLY A 500 -25.71 -35.91 15.87
N ASN A 501 -25.64 -35.38 17.06
CA ASN A 501 -24.53 -34.85 17.85
C ASN A 501 -24.34 -33.32 17.93
N THR A 502 -24.84 -32.89 19.05
CA THR A 502 -24.45 -31.64 19.77
C THR A 502 -22.96 -31.66 20.10
N HIS A 503 -22.20 -30.65 19.62
CA HIS A 503 -21.24 -29.85 20.37
C HIS A 503 -20.46 -28.92 19.40
N SER A 504 -20.32 -27.67 19.83
CA SER A 504 -19.46 -26.66 19.20
C SER A 504 -20.12 -25.72 18.18
N LEU A 505 -20.96 -24.83 18.67
CA LEU A 505 -21.43 -23.64 17.98
C LEU A 505 -21.43 -22.45 18.95
N ILE A 506 -20.25 -21.97 19.31
CA ILE A 506 -20.04 -20.63 19.87
C ILE A 506 -18.68 -20.17 19.34
N HIS A 507 -18.69 -19.34 18.30
CA HIS A 507 -17.74 -18.30 17.92
C HIS A 507 -17.81 -18.05 16.40
N HIS A 508 -18.85 -17.33 15.95
CA HIS A 508 -18.82 -16.52 14.73
C HIS A 508 -20.11 -15.68 14.68
N ARG A 509 -20.19 -14.70 15.55
CA ARG A 509 -21.13 -13.59 15.41
C ARG A 509 -20.38 -12.30 15.75
N ARG A 510 -19.79 -11.72 14.73
CA ARG A 510 -19.50 -10.27 14.60
C ARG A 510 -18.88 -10.05 13.23
N TYR A 511 -19.60 -9.41 12.39
CA TYR A 511 -19.33 -8.80 11.08
C TYR A 511 -20.39 -9.22 10.06
N LEU A 512 -21.59 -8.65 10.19
CA LEU A 512 -22.56 -8.49 9.12
C LEU A 512 -23.63 -7.51 9.64
N THR A 513 -23.32 -6.21 9.60
CA THR A 513 -24.36 -5.19 9.55
C THR A 513 -24.51 -4.82 8.09
N CYS A 514 -25.35 -5.57 7.39
CA CYS A 514 -25.86 -5.22 6.09
C CYS A 514 -26.63 -3.91 6.16
N ALA A 515 -26.34 -3.02 5.23
CA ALA A 515 -27.11 -1.84 4.93
C ALA A 515 -28.60 -2.19 4.82
N ARG A 516 -29.44 -1.55 5.62
CA ARG A 516 -30.90 -1.57 5.46
C ARG A 516 -31.25 -0.81 4.18
N PRO A 517 -32.21 -1.30 3.37
CA PRO A 517 -32.73 -0.51 2.25
C PRO A 517 -33.56 0.64 2.81
N TYR A 518 -33.32 1.85 2.33
CA TYR A 518 -34.20 3.01 2.56
C TYR A 518 -35.53 2.78 1.85
N PRO A 519 -36.65 3.14 2.48
CA PRO A 519 -37.96 3.11 1.84
C PRO A 519 -38.08 4.23 0.80
N ALA A 520 -38.96 4.00 -0.16
CA ALA A 520 -39.22 4.75 -1.37
C ALA A 520 -39.47 6.26 -1.19
#